data_39dde3e17ff2373fae8bfc47ae73442d
#
_entry.id   39dde3e17ff2373fae8bfc47ae73442d
#
_cell.length_a   1.000
_cell.length_b   1.000
_cell.length_c   1.000
_cell.angle_alpha   90.00
_cell.angle_beta   90.00
_cell.angle_gamma   90.00
#
_symmetry.space_group_name_H-M   'P 1'
#
loop_
_entity.id
_entity.type
_entity.pdbx_description
1 polymer ?
#
loop_
_entity_poly.entity_id
_entity_poly.type
_entity_poly.pdbx_seq_one_letter_code
_entity_poly.pdbx_strand_id
1 'polypeptide(L)'
;MLDNSIILKLESLCARSEEIKVDLSAEGATDNMAKFTQLNKEFSEITPIVNLFKSLQDFEEELSGAKELLDSGDAELIELAKSDISISEDKIAQLEKDLKFMLLPKDDADDGSAYLEIRAGAGGDEAAIFAADLFRMYSRLSERQGWKIEMVNTKTSEPSGLKEAVVKINGQGVFKFLKFESGVHRVQRVPETESQGRIHTSTVTVAILPEVDEVQDVEIDKSDLRVDTYRASGAGGQHVNKTDSAVRLTHVPTGVVVECQDLPSQHKNKAKAMALLLAKLKQNEIDEQQSSIASERKILVGTGDRSEKIRTYNFPQGRITDHRIKLTQHNLDQVMDGDMISICQALLTENQLAQLSNLEDNT
;
A
#
# COMPACT_ATOMS: atom_id res chain seq x y z
N MET A 1 22.68 -17.38 12.08
CA MET A 1 22.53 -16.67 13.37
C MET A 1 21.96 -15.30 13.11
N LEU A 2 21.01 -14.89 13.94
CA LEU A 2 20.46 -13.54 13.88
C LEU A 2 21.50 -12.51 14.34
N ASP A 3 21.50 -11.32 13.70
CA ASP A 3 22.38 -10.23 14.12
C ASP A 3 21.96 -9.66 15.48
N ASN A 4 22.94 -9.15 16.25
CA ASN A 4 22.68 -8.57 17.56
C ASN A 4 21.62 -7.45 17.54
N SER A 5 21.56 -6.67 16.46
CA SER A 5 20.57 -5.62 16.30
C SER A 5 19.15 -6.18 16.18
N ILE A 6 18.98 -7.32 15.50
CA ILE A 6 17.71 -8.03 15.35
C ILE A 6 17.29 -8.63 16.69
N ILE A 7 18.22 -9.24 17.43
CA ILE A 7 17.95 -9.81 18.77
C ILE A 7 17.46 -8.73 19.73
N LEU A 8 18.15 -7.58 19.81
CA LEU A 8 17.75 -6.46 20.64
C LEU A 8 16.34 -5.93 20.29
N LYS A 9 16.02 -5.89 18.99
CA LYS A 9 14.68 -5.51 18.54
C LYS A 9 13.62 -6.53 18.95
N LEU A 10 13.91 -7.84 18.84
CA LEU A 10 13.01 -8.91 19.28
C LEU A 10 12.78 -8.87 20.80
N GLU A 11 13.82 -8.66 21.58
CA GLU A 11 13.72 -8.48 23.04
C GLU A 11 12.85 -7.27 23.40
N SER A 12 13.01 -6.14 22.70
CA SER A 12 12.18 -4.96 22.90
C SER A 12 10.70 -5.23 22.57
N LEU A 13 10.42 -6.02 21.52
CA LEU A 13 9.06 -6.46 21.17
C LEU A 13 8.47 -7.39 22.23
N CYS A 14 9.26 -8.29 22.82
CA CYS A 14 8.82 -9.12 23.95
C CYS A 14 8.42 -8.27 25.15
N ALA A 15 9.27 -7.31 25.55
CA ALA A 15 8.97 -6.38 26.63
C ALA A 15 7.68 -5.58 26.33
N ARG A 16 7.56 -5.06 25.12
CA ARG A 16 6.37 -4.31 24.70
C ARG A 16 5.11 -5.16 24.72
N SER A 17 5.18 -6.43 24.29
CA SER A 17 4.04 -7.36 24.37
C SER A 17 3.55 -7.58 25.80
N GLU A 18 4.47 -7.69 26.77
CA GLU A 18 4.10 -7.84 28.18
C GLU A 18 3.51 -6.53 28.75
N GLU A 19 4.03 -5.36 28.39
CA GLU A 19 3.44 -4.07 28.78
C GLU A 19 1.99 -3.95 28.26
N ILE A 20 1.75 -4.28 26.98
CA ILE A 20 0.42 -4.23 26.39
C ILE A 20 -0.55 -5.18 27.09
N LYS A 21 -0.11 -6.39 27.47
CA LYS A 21 -0.93 -7.32 28.25
C LYS A 21 -1.35 -6.73 29.58
N VAL A 22 -0.43 -6.06 30.28
CA VAL A 22 -0.71 -5.39 31.55
C VAL A 22 -1.72 -4.25 31.34
N ASP A 23 -1.49 -3.41 30.32
CA ASP A 23 -2.38 -2.29 30.01
C ASP A 23 -3.80 -2.76 29.63
N LEU A 24 -3.91 -3.83 28.84
CA LEU A 24 -5.20 -4.42 28.45
C LEU A 24 -5.94 -5.10 29.62
N SER A 25 -5.18 -5.56 30.65
CA SER A 25 -5.73 -6.21 31.83
C SER A 25 -6.05 -5.23 32.96
N ALA A 26 -5.67 -3.95 32.85
CA ALA A 26 -5.86 -2.95 33.88
C ALA A 26 -7.34 -2.59 34.05
N GLU A 27 -7.77 -2.30 35.30
CA GLU A 27 -9.11 -1.79 35.57
C GLU A 27 -9.31 -0.45 34.86
N GLY A 28 -10.37 -0.34 34.02
CA GLY A 28 -10.65 0.86 33.22
C GLY A 28 -10.01 0.86 31.82
N ALA A 29 -9.34 -0.23 31.37
CA ALA A 29 -8.77 -0.33 30.03
C ALA A 29 -9.80 -0.06 28.92
N THR A 30 -11.07 -0.37 29.16
CA THR A 30 -12.19 -0.17 28.23
C THR A 30 -12.79 1.23 28.27
N ASP A 31 -12.40 2.11 29.21
CA ASP A 31 -12.95 3.47 29.31
C ASP A 31 -12.54 4.35 28.12
N ASN A 32 -11.41 4.04 27.48
CA ASN A 32 -10.97 4.67 26.25
C ASN A 32 -10.93 3.64 25.11
N MET A 33 -12.04 3.47 24.41
CA MET A 33 -12.19 2.51 23.32
C MET A 33 -11.17 2.70 22.18
N ALA A 34 -10.79 3.93 21.87
CA ALA A 34 -9.80 4.20 20.82
C ALA A 34 -8.43 3.64 21.21
N LYS A 35 -7.94 3.93 22.43
CA LYS A 35 -6.69 3.39 22.96
C LYS A 35 -6.73 1.87 23.09
N PHE A 36 -7.85 1.32 23.56
CA PHE A 36 -8.05 -0.13 23.69
C PHE A 36 -7.96 -0.84 22.33
N THR A 37 -8.62 -0.29 21.30
CA THR A 37 -8.58 -0.84 19.94
C THR A 37 -7.16 -0.78 19.36
N GLN A 38 -6.46 0.33 19.58
CA GLN A 38 -5.07 0.50 19.14
C GLN A 38 -4.12 -0.52 19.80
N LEU A 39 -4.22 -0.68 21.12
CA LEU A 39 -3.42 -1.66 21.87
C LEU A 39 -3.71 -3.09 21.43
N ASN A 40 -4.98 -3.45 21.19
CA ASN A 40 -5.33 -4.77 20.68
C ASN A 40 -4.77 -5.02 19.28
N LYS A 41 -4.80 -4.03 18.40
CA LYS A 41 -4.19 -4.14 17.07
C LYS A 41 -2.69 -4.37 17.18
N GLU A 42 -1.99 -3.53 17.96
CA GLU A 42 -0.55 -3.66 18.21
C GLU A 42 -0.20 -5.03 18.82
N PHE A 43 -0.98 -5.50 19.80
CA PHE A 43 -0.80 -6.81 20.42
C PHE A 43 -0.96 -7.97 19.43
N SER A 44 -1.97 -7.90 18.56
CA SER A 44 -2.21 -8.94 17.55
C SER A 44 -1.09 -9.01 16.50
N GLU A 45 -0.43 -7.88 16.22
CA GLU A 45 0.69 -7.79 15.29
C GLU A 45 2.00 -8.33 15.89
N ILE A 46 2.26 -8.04 17.18
CA ILE A 46 3.49 -8.42 17.87
C ILE A 46 3.46 -9.89 18.34
N THR A 47 2.30 -10.40 18.75
CA THR A 47 2.18 -11.74 19.34
C THR A 47 2.76 -12.87 18.47
N PRO A 48 2.54 -12.93 17.15
CA PRO A 48 3.14 -13.97 16.30
C PRO A 48 4.67 -13.92 16.29
N ILE A 49 5.25 -12.71 16.28
CA ILE A 49 6.70 -12.50 16.29
C ILE A 49 7.30 -12.99 17.61
N VAL A 50 6.69 -12.62 18.73
CA VAL A 50 7.11 -13.04 20.08
C VAL A 50 7.03 -14.55 20.25
N ASN A 51 5.98 -15.18 19.73
CA ASN A 51 5.84 -16.64 19.81
C ASN A 51 6.93 -17.36 19.01
N LEU A 52 7.23 -16.89 17.79
CA LEU A 52 8.32 -17.46 16.99
C LEU A 52 9.69 -17.26 17.66
N PHE A 53 9.92 -16.10 18.26
CA PHE A 53 11.17 -15.82 18.97
C PHE A 53 11.34 -16.73 20.20
N LYS A 54 10.28 -16.94 20.97
CA LYS A 54 10.29 -17.90 22.08
C LYS A 54 10.58 -19.32 21.59
N SER A 55 9.93 -19.75 20.51
CA SER A 55 10.21 -21.07 19.91
C SER A 55 11.66 -21.18 19.44
N LEU A 56 12.26 -20.11 18.91
CA LEU A 56 13.68 -20.10 18.55
C LEU A 56 14.57 -20.32 19.79
N GLN A 57 14.30 -19.61 20.89
CA GLN A 57 15.03 -19.75 22.13
C GLN A 57 14.91 -21.19 22.70
N ASP A 58 13.70 -21.76 22.68
CA ASP A 58 13.46 -23.14 23.11
C ASP A 58 14.31 -24.14 22.30
N PHE A 59 14.37 -24.02 20.97
CA PHE A 59 15.20 -24.87 20.12
C PHE A 59 16.70 -24.62 20.27
N GLU A 60 17.13 -23.41 20.59
CA GLU A 60 18.53 -23.12 20.93
C GLU A 60 18.94 -23.76 22.25
N GLU A 61 18.05 -23.78 23.26
CA GLU A 61 18.27 -24.49 24.52
C GLU A 61 18.32 -26.01 24.30
N GLU A 62 17.38 -26.58 23.51
CA GLU A 62 17.38 -28.00 23.13
C GLU A 62 18.68 -28.39 22.41
N LEU A 63 19.13 -27.57 21.46
CA LEU A 63 20.38 -27.77 20.73
C LEU A 63 21.61 -27.77 21.68
N SER A 64 21.60 -26.84 22.63
CA SER A 64 22.67 -26.77 23.66
C SER A 64 22.68 -28.03 24.52
N GLY A 65 21.51 -28.47 25.01
CA GLY A 65 21.38 -29.71 25.79
C GLY A 65 21.76 -30.97 25.00
N ALA A 66 21.37 -31.04 23.71
CA ALA A 66 21.76 -32.16 22.85
C ALA A 66 23.28 -32.20 22.59
N LYS A 67 23.95 -31.03 22.49
CA LYS A 67 25.40 -30.96 22.37
C LYS A 67 26.14 -31.41 23.63
N GLU A 68 25.61 -31.13 24.81
CA GLU A 68 26.18 -31.63 26.07
C GLU A 68 26.08 -33.18 26.17
N LEU A 69 25.03 -33.77 25.64
CA LEU A 69 24.84 -35.23 25.61
C LEU A 69 25.86 -35.94 24.70
N LEU A 70 26.47 -35.31 23.73
CA LEU A 70 27.54 -35.89 22.93
C LEU A 70 28.77 -36.28 23.76
N ASP A 71 29.01 -35.59 24.90
CA ASP A 71 30.15 -35.84 25.79
C ASP A 71 29.85 -36.91 26.87
N SER A 72 28.63 -37.52 26.84
CA SER A 72 28.17 -38.47 27.87
C SER A 72 28.88 -39.82 27.85
N GLY A 73 29.53 -40.21 26.74
CA GLY A 73 30.24 -41.46 26.57
C GLY A 73 29.34 -42.71 26.32
N ASP A 74 28.01 -42.54 26.28
CA ASP A 74 27.05 -43.60 25.94
C ASP A 74 26.70 -43.58 24.45
N ALA A 75 26.95 -44.70 23.74
CA ALA A 75 26.79 -44.76 22.29
C ALA A 75 25.33 -44.57 21.84
N GLU A 76 24.34 -45.06 22.59
CA GLU A 76 22.91 -44.88 22.24
C GLU A 76 22.48 -43.41 22.44
N LEU A 77 22.91 -42.77 23.50
CA LEU A 77 22.65 -41.35 23.78
C LEU A 77 23.31 -40.44 22.74
N ILE A 78 24.53 -40.79 22.29
CA ILE A 78 25.25 -40.06 21.25
C ILE A 78 24.52 -40.11 19.89
N GLU A 79 23.96 -41.26 19.52
CA GLU A 79 23.22 -41.42 18.28
C GLU A 79 21.91 -40.64 18.29
N LEU A 80 21.17 -40.69 19.42
CA LEU A 80 19.98 -39.89 19.63
C LEU A 80 20.31 -38.37 19.58
N ALA A 81 21.33 -37.95 20.32
CA ALA A 81 21.75 -36.52 20.33
C ALA A 81 22.13 -35.99 18.94
N LYS A 82 22.77 -36.80 18.09
CA LYS A 82 23.08 -36.39 16.71
C LYS A 82 21.82 -36.20 15.87
N SER A 83 20.79 -37.03 16.05
CA SER A 83 19.52 -36.87 15.37
C SER A 83 18.82 -35.58 15.83
N ASP A 84 18.78 -35.34 17.14
CA ASP A 84 18.15 -34.17 17.73
C ASP A 84 18.86 -32.87 17.32
N ILE A 85 20.19 -32.87 17.27
CA ILE A 85 21.01 -31.75 16.78
C ILE A 85 20.62 -31.39 15.35
N SER A 86 20.54 -32.40 14.45
CA SER A 86 20.19 -32.13 13.06
C SER A 86 18.80 -31.54 12.91
N ILE A 87 17.80 -32.06 13.66
CA ILE A 87 16.43 -31.57 13.66
C ILE A 87 16.37 -30.14 14.21
N SER A 88 17.03 -29.86 15.31
CA SER A 88 17.04 -28.53 15.94
C SER A 88 17.75 -27.50 15.07
N GLU A 89 18.87 -27.84 14.42
CA GLU A 89 19.57 -26.94 13.50
C GLU A 89 18.70 -26.57 12.29
N ASP A 90 17.99 -27.53 11.68
CA ASP A 90 17.08 -27.27 10.57
C ASP A 90 15.90 -26.36 11.01
N LYS A 91 15.36 -26.60 12.23
CA LYS A 91 14.28 -25.80 12.80
C LYS A 91 14.74 -24.38 13.12
N ILE A 92 15.90 -24.21 13.73
CA ILE A 92 16.50 -22.90 14.02
C ILE A 92 16.68 -22.12 12.72
N ALA A 93 17.25 -22.71 11.68
CA ALA A 93 17.44 -22.06 10.39
C ALA A 93 16.11 -21.58 9.76
N GLN A 94 15.06 -22.41 9.88
CA GLN A 94 13.73 -22.02 9.40
C GLN A 94 13.12 -20.87 10.22
N LEU A 95 13.19 -20.96 11.56
CA LEU A 95 12.65 -19.93 12.47
C LEU A 95 13.39 -18.60 12.33
N GLU A 96 14.71 -18.61 12.18
CA GLU A 96 15.50 -17.41 11.88
C GLU A 96 15.03 -16.71 10.60
N LYS A 97 14.78 -17.49 9.56
CA LYS A 97 14.27 -16.98 8.28
C LYS A 97 12.87 -16.39 8.45
N ASP A 98 11.97 -17.09 9.12
CA ASP A 98 10.58 -16.64 9.33
C ASP A 98 10.54 -15.37 10.19
N LEU A 99 11.37 -15.28 11.22
CA LEU A 99 11.52 -14.07 12.04
C LEU A 99 12.03 -12.88 11.24
N LYS A 100 13.06 -13.07 10.41
CA LYS A 100 13.55 -12.02 9.50
C LYS A 100 12.43 -11.51 8.59
N PHE A 101 11.60 -12.40 8.02
CA PHE A 101 10.46 -12.02 7.19
C PHE A 101 9.38 -11.24 7.97
N MET A 102 9.11 -11.63 9.22
CA MET A 102 8.11 -10.94 10.04
C MET A 102 8.55 -9.56 10.53
N LEU A 103 9.87 -9.33 10.62
CA LEU A 103 10.45 -8.04 11.02
C LEU A 103 10.55 -7.03 9.87
N LEU A 104 10.26 -7.45 8.63
CA LEU A 104 10.20 -6.52 7.51
C LEU A 104 9.13 -5.45 7.76
N PRO A 105 9.41 -4.19 7.40
CA PRO A 105 8.42 -3.14 7.52
C PRO A 105 7.18 -3.50 6.72
N LYS A 106 6.04 -3.57 7.41
CA LYS A 106 4.74 -3.73 6.75
C LYS A 106 4.30 -2.37 6.23
N ASP A 107 3.77 -2.37 5.03
CA ASP A 107 3.07 -1.22 4.48
C ASP A 107 1.64 -1.24 5.04
N ASP A 108 1.22 -0.19 5.73
CA ASP A 108 -0.13 -0.09 6.30
C ASP A 108 -1.23 -0.24 5.25
N ALA A 109 -0.92 0.08 3.99
CA ALA A 109 -1.82 -0.08 2.87
C ALA A 109 -1.98 -1.55 2.41
N ASP A 110 -1.06 -2.46 2.80
CA ASP A 110 -1.03 -3.85 2.31
C ASP A 110 -2.32 -4.63 2.62
N ASP A 111 -2.95 -4.39 3.76
CA ASP A 111 -4.19 -5.08 4.18
C ASP A 111 -5.45 -4.46 3.56
N GLY A 112 -5.33 -3.32 2.90
CA GLY A 112 -6.43 -2.52 2.35
C GLY A 112 -6.90 -2.96 0.96
N SER A 113 -7.99 -2.30 0.54
CA SER A 113 -8.50 -2.30 -0.82
C SER A 113 -7.59 -1.49 -1.75
N ALA A 114 -7.75 -1.67 -3.07
CA ALA A 114 -6.93 -0.95 -4.04
C ALA A 114 -7.76 -0.39 -5.20
N TYR A 115 -7.27 0.70 -5.77
CA TYR A 115 -7.73 1.19 -7.07
C TYR A 115 -6.85 0.62 -8.17
N LEU A 116 -7.48 0.00 -9.17
CA LEU A 116 -6.84 -0.50 -10.38
C LEU A 116 -7.18 0.45 -11.53
N GLU A 117 -6.17 1.07 -12.10
CA GLU A 117 -6.29 1.87 -13.32
C GLU A 117 -5.61 1.15 -14.49
N ILE A 118 -6.33 0.98 -15.57
CA ILE A 118 -5.83 0.39 -16.82
C ILE A 118 -6.00 1.42 -17.92
N ARG A 119 -4.92 1.73 -18.64
CA ARG A 119 -4.95 2.67 -19.77
C ARG A 119 -4.27 2.08 -20.99
N ALA A 120 -4.91 2.18 -22.14
CA ALA A 120 -4.30 1.82 -23.41
C ALA A 120 -3.08 2.74 -23.68
N GLY A 121 -1.94 2.12 -23.98
CA GLY A 121 -0.70 2.78 -24.31
C GLY A 121 -0.43 2.82 -25.82
N ALA A 122 0.81 2.53 -26.23
CA ALA A 122 1.20 2.49 -27.62
C ALA A 122 0.64 1.26 -28.33
N GLY A 123 -0.10 1.45 -29.43
CA GLY A 123 -0.66 0.35 -30.24
C GLY A 123 -2.07 0.59 -30.82
N GLY A 124 -2.66 1.77 -30.57
CA GLY A 124 -3.97 2.13 -31.11
C GLY A 124 -5.08 1.20 -30.61
N ASP A 125 -5.93 0.73 -31.52
CA ASP A 125 -7.09 -0.11 -31.19
C ASP A 125 -6.68 -1.44 -30.54
N GLU A 126 -5.57 -2.02 -30.96
CA GLU A 126 -5.03 -3.25 -30.34
C GLU A 126 -4.67 -3.04 -28.85
N ALA A 127 -4.10 -1.90 -28.48
CA ALA A 127 -3.84 -1.57 -27.09
C ALA A 127 -5.15 -1.44 -26.28
N ALA A 128 -6.21 -0.90 -26.90
CA ALA A 128 -7.52 -0.79 -26.25
C ALA A 128 -8.20 -2.16 -26.07
N ILE A 129 -8.06 -3.07 -27.03
CA ILE A 129 -8.57 -4.45 -26.92
C ILE A 129 -7.79 -5.20 -25.83
N PHE A 130 -6.46 -5.08 -25.81
CA PHE A 130 -5.65 -5.70 -24.78
C PHE A 130 -5.92 -5.14 -23.38
N ALA A 131 -6.25 -3.86 -23.26
CA ALA A 131 -6.70 -3.26 -22.00
C ALA A 131 -8.00 -3.91 -21.48
N ALA A 132 -8.93 -4.23 -22.39
CA ALA A 132 -10.13 -4.96 -22.04
C ALA A 132 -9.84 -6.41 -21.61
N ASP A 133 -8.88 -7.08 -22.25
CA ASP A 133 -8.43 -8.41 -21.85
C ASP A 133 -7.78 -8.40 -20.47
N LEU A 134 -6.92 -7.42 -20.17
CA LEU A 134 -6.32 -7.26 -18.83
C LEU A 134 -7.39 -6.96 -17.78
N PHE A 135 -8.35 -6.10 -18.08
CA PHE A 135 -9.47 -5.84 -17.18
C PHE A 135 -10.25 -7.13 -16.87
N ARG A 136 -10.53 -7.95 -17.88
CA ARG A 136 -11.18 -9.26 -17.70
C ARG A 136 -10.32 -10.19 -16.84
N MET A 137 -9.00 -10.24 -17.07
CA MET A 137 -8.06 -11.04 -16.29
C MET A 137 -8.09 -10.66 -14.81
N TYR A 138 -8.00 -9.37 -14.47
CA TYR A 138 -8.08 -8.91 -13.08
C TYR A 138 -9.47 -9.12 -12.47
N SER A 139 -10.53 -9.03 -13.26
CA SER A 139 -11.89 -9.34 -12.81
C SER A 139 -12.03 -10.82 -12.42
N ARG A 140 -11.49 -11.72 -13.24
CA ARG A 140 -11.47 -13.16 -12.94
C ARG A 140 -10.61 -13.49 -11.72
N LEU A 141 -9.44 -12.84 -11.59
CA LEU A 141 -8.62 -12.96 -10.39
C LEU A 141 -9.41 -12.55 -9.14
N SER A 142 -10.08 -11.41 -9.18
CA SER A 142 -10.86 -10.90 -8.06
C SER A 142 -12.00 -11.86 -7.68
N GLU A 143 -12.72 -12.42 -8.67
CA GLU A 143 -13.74 -13.44 -8.45
C GLU A 143 -13.18 -14.68 -7.75
N ARG A 144 -12.01 -15.16 -8.18
CA ARG A 144 -11.32 -16.34 -7.57
C ARG A 144 -10.87 -16.07 -6.14
N GLN A 145 -10.49 -14.83 -5.82
CA GLN A 145 -10.05 -14.43 -4.47
C GLN A 145 -11.21 -13.98 -3.57
N GLY A 146 -12.44 -13.93 -4.07
CA GLY A 146 -13.61 -13.43 -3.35
C GLY A 146 -13.61 -11.92 -3.14
N TRP A 147 -12.80 -11.18 -3.89
CA TRP A 147 -12.79 -9.72 -3.88
C TRP A 147 -13.94 -9.15 -4.70
N LYS A 148 -14.44 -7.99 -4.30
CA LYS A 148 -15.54 -7.30 -5.01
C LYS A 148 -14.99 -6.17 -5.85
N ILE A 149 -15.41 -6.09 -7.11
CA ILE A 149 -15.05 -5.02 -8.03
C ILE A 149 -16.19 -4.00 -8.10
N GLU A 150 -15.81 -2.75 -7.95
CA GLU A 150 -16.69 -1.59 -8.13
C GLU A 150 -16.14 -0.71 -9.25
N MET A 151 -16.97 -0.45 -10.26
CA MET A 151 -16.59 0.38 -11.39
C MET A 151 -16.65 1.85 -11.01
N VAL A 152 -15.53 2.56 -11.09
CA VAL A 152 -15.45 4.00 -10.79
C VAL A 152 -15.61 4.82 -12.07
N ASN A 153 -14.84 4.49 -13.11
CA ASN A 153 -14.87 5.21 -14.39
C ASN A 153 -14.44 4.29 -15.53
N THR A 154 -15.04 4.48 -16.70
CA THR A 154 -14.70 3.69 -17.89
C THR A 154 -14.82 4.55 -19.15
N LYS A 155 -13.78 4.53 -19.99
CA LYS A 155 -13.81 5.11 -21.34
C LYS A 155 -13.60 4.00 -22.36
N THR A 156 -14.62 3.72 -23.13
CA THR A 156 -14.58 2.70 -24.20
C THR A 156 -13.99 3.25 -25.49
N SER A 157 -13.50 2.36 -26.34
CA SER A 157 -13.13 2.62 -27.73
C SER A 157 -13.92 1.69 -28.64
N GLU A 158 -14.35 2.15 -29.79
CA GLU A 158 -14.91 1.28 -30.82
C GLU A 158 -13.78 0.64 -31.66
N PRO A 159 -13.87 -0.65 -32.03
CA PRO A 159 -14.80 -1.67 -31.58
C PRO A 159 -14.31 -2.43 -30.33
N SER A 160 -15.15 -2.52 -29.31
CA SER A 160 -14.98 -3.39 -28.12
C SER A 160 -13.71 -3.21 -27.27
N GLY A 161 -13.00 -2.07 -27.37
CA GLY A 161 -11.79 -1.77 -26.60
C GLY A 161 -12.05 -0.88 -25.39
N LEU A 162 -11.10 -0.86 -24.43
CA LEU A 162 -11.06 0.05 -23.31
C LEU A 162 -9.88 1.04 -23.47
N LYS A 163 -10.19 2.34 -23.58
CA LYS A 163 -9.15 3.38 -23.53
C LYS A 163 -8.66 3.60 -22.12
N GLU A 164 -9.58 3.57 -21.16
CA GLU A 164 -9.32 3.76 -19.76
C GLU A 164 -10.38 3.02 -18.93
N ALA A 165 -9.95 2.30 -17.91
CA ALA A 165 -10.81 1.74 -16.88
C ALA A 165 -10.21 2.04 -15.52
N VAL A 166 -11.03 2.57 -14.60
CA VAL A 166 -10.69 2.79 -13.20
C VAL A 166 -11.70 2.02 -12.37
N VAL A 167 -11.20 1.08 -11.57
CA VAL A 167 -12.04 0.25 -10.71
C VAL A 167 -11.47 0.20 -9.31
N LYS A 168 -12.35 0.12 -8.33
CA LYS A 168 -12.00 -0.18 -6.95
C LYS A 168 -12.18 -1.69 -6.72
N ILE A 169 -11.15 -2.32 -6.19
CA ILE A 169 -11.18 -3.72 -5.78
C ILE A 169 -11.23 -3.77 -4.27
N ASN A 170 -12.37 -4.18 -3.74
CA ASN A 170 -12.64 -4.24 -2.31
C ASN A 170 -12.36 -5.64 -1.78
N GLY A 171 -11.48 -5.73 -0.79
CA GLY A 171 -11.11 -6.99 -0.14
C GLY A 171 -9.91 -6.85 0.77
N GLN A 172 -9.68 -7.84 1.61
CA GLN A 172 -8.51 -7.86 2.48
C GLN A 172 -7.27 -8.28 1.69
N GLY A 173 -6.17 -7.52 1.84
CA GLY A 173 -4.89 -7.84 1.23
C GLY A 173 -4.80 -7.59 -0.29
N VAL A 174 -5.77 -6.90 -0.88
CA VAL A 174 -5.81 -6.63 -2.33
C VAL A 174 -4.56 -5.87 -2.75
N PHE A 175 -4.22 -4.79 -2.05
CA PHE A 175 -3.08 -3.97 -2.39
C PHE A 175 -1.76 -4.76 -2.30
N LYS A 176 -1.58 -5.56 -1.27
CA LYS A 176 -0.41 -6.43 -1.07
C LYS A 176 -0.10 -7.32 -2.28
N PHE A 177 -1.14 -7.92 -2.87
CA PHE A 177 -0.97 -8.81 -4.03
C PHE A 177 -0.81 -8.06 -5.35
N LEU A 178 -1.51 -6.95 -5.50
CA LEU A 178 -1.59 -6.25 -6.78
C LEU A 178 -0.59 -5.09 -6.93
N LYS A 179 0.00 -4.55 -5.87
CA LYS A 179 0.92 -3.40 -5.94
C LYS A 179 2.06 -3.58 -6.96
N PHE A 180 2.51 -4.81 -7.16
CA PHE A 180 3.54 -5.16 -8.14
C PHE A 180 3.04 -5.25 -9.59
N GLU A 181 1.73 -5.10 -9.83
CA GLU A 181 1.18 -5.06 -11.19
C GLU A 181 1.29 -3.68 -11.85
N SER A 182 1.71 -2.67 -11.09
CA SER A 182 1.92 -1.32 -11.62
C SER A 182 3.09 -1.29 -12.60
N GLY A 183 2.84 -0.75 -13.80
CA GLY A 183 3.84 -0.60 -14.87
C GLY A 183 3.29 -0.84 -16.27
N VAL A 184 4.20 -1.09 -17.22
CA VAL A 184 3.88 -1.29 -18.64
C VAL A 184 3.75 -2.77 -18.95
N HIS A 185 2.58 -3.20 -19.37
CA HIS A 185 2.27 -4.55 -19.85
C HIS A 185 2.34 -4.59 -21.38
N ARG A 186 3.15 -5.46 -21.92
CA ARG A 186 3.38 -5.59 -23.36
C ARG A 186 2.73 -6.86 -23.90
N VAL A 187 1.92 -6.72 -24.95
CA VAL A 187 1.34 -7.84 -25.69
C VAL A 187 2.06 -8.05 -27.01
N GLN A 188 2.19 -9.30 -27.41
CA GLN A 188 2.64 -9.74 -28.73
C GLN A 188 1.64 -10.75 -29.25
N ARG A 189 0.81 -10.33 -30.21
CA ARG A 189 -0.15 -11.21 -30.91
C ARG A 189 -0.48 -10.66 -32.30
N VAL A 190 -1.16 -11.45 -33.10
CA VAL A 190 -1.81 -10.97 -34.31
C VAL A 190 -3.12 -10.34 -33.88
N PRO A 191 -3.34 -9.02 -34.05
CA PRO A 191 -4.58 -8.34 -33.70
C PRO A 191 -5.76 -8.90 -34.49
N GLU A 192 -6.95 -8.85 -33.92
CA GLU A 192 -8.18 -9.16 -34.66
C GLU A 192 -8.44 -8.21 -35.87
N THR A 193 -7.86 -7.01 -35.81
CA THR A 193 -7.94 -5.97 -36.84
C THR A 193 -6.87 -6.13 -37.93
N GLU A 194 -5.93 -7.09 -37.81
CA GLU A 194 -4.83 -7.30 -38.76
C GLU A 194 -5.20 -8.35 -39.82
N SER A 195 -5.30 -7.94 -41.06
CA SER A 195 -5.68 -8.83 -42.19
C SER A 195 -4.50 -9.63 -42.77
N GLN A 196 -3.25 -9.23 -42.52
CA GLN A 196 -2.05 -9.85 -43.12
C GLN A 196 -1.35 -10.82 -42.17
N GLY A 197 -1.91 -11.10 -40.98
CA GLY A 197 -1.37 -12.05 -40.03
C GLY A 197 -0.04 -11.62 -39.37
N ARG A 198 0.30 -10.33 -39.37
CA ARG A 198 1.52 -9.82 -38.76
C ARG A 198 1.36 -9.71 -37.24
N ILE A 199 2.40 -10.12 -36.52
CA ILE A 199 2.45 -9.97 -35.08
C ILE A 199 2.70 -8.49 -34.74
N HIS A 200 1.78 -7.90 -33.98
CA HIS A 200 1.92 -6.54 -33.47
C HIS A 200 2.40 -6.58 -32.02
N THR A 201 3.05 -5.48 -31.63
CA THR A 201 3.46 -5.26 -30.26
C THR A 201 2.75 -4.01 -29.73
N SER A 202 1.87 -4.21 -28.77
CA SER A 202 1.11 -3.13 -28.14
C SER A 202 1.40 -3.08 -26.63
N THR A 203 1.11 -1.94 -26.01
CA THR A 203 1.33 -1.73 -24.57
C THR A 203 0.08 -1.19 -23.90
N VAL A 204 -0.08 -1.58 -22.66
CA VAL A 204 -1.09 -1.08 -21.74
C VAL A 204 -0.38 -0.70 -20.43
N THR A 205 -0.76 0.40 -19.85
CA THR A 205 -0.25 0.82 -18.54
C THR A 205 -1.26 0.45 -17.47
N VAL A 206 -0.76 -0.13 -16.40
CA VAL A 206 -1.52 -0.49 -15.20
C VAL A 206 -0.96 0.30 -14.03
N ALA A 207 -1.83 0.90 -13.23
CA ALA A 207 -1.45 1.50 -11.95
C ALA A 207 -2.35 0.93 -10.85
N ILE A 208 -1.73 0.51 -9.77
CA ILE A 208 -2.39 0.08 -8.54
C ILE A 208 -2.08 1.12 -7.49
N LEU A 209 -3.13 1.71 -6.94
CA LEU A 209 -3.04 2.73 -5.89
C LEU A 209 -3.78 2.21 -4.65
N PRO A 210 -3.26 2.44 -3.44
CA PRO A 210 -3.97 2.08 -2.23
C PRO A 210 -5.25 2.91 -2.09
N GLU A 211 -6.21 2.37 -1.36
CA GLU A 211 -7.33 3.17 -0.88
C GLU A 211 -6.82 4.15 0.16
N VAL A 212 -6.99 5.43 -0.11
CA VAL A 212 -6.64 6.50 0.82
C VAL A 212 -7.90 6.91 1.56
N ASP A 213 -7.79 7.07 2.87
CA ASP A 213 -8.89 7.56 3.69
C ASP A 213 -9.37 8.93 3.20
N GLU A 214 -10.68 9.14 3.26
CA GLU A 214 -11.26 10.44 2.94
C GLU A 214 -10.67 11.51 3.87
N VAL A 215 -10.34 12.66 3.28
CA VAL A 215 -9.88 13.83 4.04
C VAL A 215 -10.90 14.15 5.12
N GLN A 216 -10.51 13.94 6.38
CA GLN A 216 -11.35 14.26 7.53
C GLN A 216 -11.67 15.75 7.56
N ASP A 217 -12.75 16.12 8.23
CA ASP A 217 -13.09 17.54 8.36
C ASP A 217 -11.98 18.27 9.15
N VAL A 218 -11.45 19.31 8.52
CA VAL A 218 -10.38 20.14 9.09
C VAL A 218 -10.95 20.89 10.31
N GLU A 219 -10.48 20.57 11.50
CA GLU A 219 -10.74 21.37 12.68
C GLU A 219 -9.69 22.46 12.79
N ILE A 220 -10.16 23.73 12.84
CA ILE A 220 -9.26 24.88 13.01
C ILE A 220 -9.16 25.22 14.48
N ASP A 221 -7.96 25.17 15.05
CA ASP A 221 -7.72 25.74 16.38
C ASP A 221 -7.79 27.28 16.31
N LYS A 222 -8.54 27.85 17.25
CA LYS A 222 -8.67 29.32 17.35
C LYS A 222 -7.36 30.03 17.67
N SER A 223 -6.41 29.33 18.26
CA SER A 223 -5.07 29.87 18.56
C SER A 223 -4.23 30.09 17.30
N ASP A 224 -4.50 29.35 16.23
CA ASP A 224 -3.80 29.41 14.96
C ASP A 224 -4.36 30.48 14.02
N LEU A 225 -5.40 31.21 14.49
CA LEU A 225 -6.06 32.23 13.72
C LEU A 225 -5.67 33.63 14.17
N ARG A 226 -5.10 34.37 13.24
CA ARG A 226 -4.97 35.83 13.38
C ARG A 226 -6.18 36.50 12.74
N VAL A 227 -6.86 37.34 13.51
CA VAL A 227 -8.06 38.07 13.11
C VAL A 227 -7.74 39.56 13.05
N ASP A 228 -7.74 40.11 11.87
CA ASP A 228 -7.56 41.56 11.64
C ASP A 228 -8.90 42.15 11.16
N THR A 229 -9.28 43.29 11.75
CA THR A 229 -10.48 44.04 11.34
C THR A 229 -10.10 45.35 10.71
N TYR A 230 -10.81 45.74 9.66
CA TYR A 230 -10.52 46.99 8.93
C TYR A 230 -11.80 47.58 8.34
N ARG A 231 -11.71 48.81 7.83
CA ARG A 231 -12.83 49.48 7.19
C ARG A 231 -13.11 48.91 5.84
N ALA A 232 -14.35 48.54 5.57
CA ALA A 232 -14.75 48.07 4.26
C ALA A 232 -14.59 49.17 3.20
N SER A 233 -14.10 48.80 2.03
CA SER A 233 -14.01 49.70 0.86
C SER A 233 -15.12 49.34 -0.11
N GLY A 234 -16.01 50.26 -0.44
CA GLY A 234 -17.09 50.03 -1.42
C GLY A 234 -18.15 51.13 -1.43
N ALA A 235 -19.08 51.03 -2.38
CA ALA A 235 -20.23 51.93 -2.46
C ALA A 235 -21.15 51.70 -1.28
N GLY A 236 -21.17 52.63 -0.33
CA GLY A 236 -21.99 52.51 0.88
C GLY A 236 -22.09 53.87 1.59
N GLY A 237 -23.11 54.00 2.44
CA GLY A 237 -23.35 55.24 3.21
C GLY A 237 -22.37 55.43 4.38
N GLN A 238 -22.61 56.42 5.22
CA GLN A 238 -21.76 56.85 6.32
C GLN A 238 -21.35 55.71 7.29
N HIS A 239 -22.15 54.66 7.39
CA HIS A 239 -21.91 53.47 8.26
C HIS A 239 -20.78 52.61 7.75
N VAL A 240 -20.66 52.38 6.41
CA VAL A 240 -19.64 51.55 5.80
C VAL A 240 -18.25 52.14 5.94
N ASN A 241 -18.17 53.52 5.85
CA ASN A 241 -16.92 54.21 5.88
C ASN A 241 -16.39 54.56 7.30
N LYS A 242 -17.21 54.37 8.34
CA LYS A 242 -16.85 54.71 9.75
C LYS A 242 -16.61 53.50 10.62
N THR A 243 -17.18 52.32 10.27
CA THR A 243 -17.11 51.12 11.08
C THR A 243 -16.16 50.08 10.53
N ASP A 244 -15.33 49.45 11.39
CA ASP A 244 -14.41 48.37 11.01
C ASP A 244 -15.19 47.06 10.87
N SER A 245 -16.00 46.95 9.80
CA SER A 245 -16.90 45.80 9.55
C SER A 245 -16.23 44.70 8.72
N ALA A 246 -15.19 45.00 7.98
CA ALA A 246 -14.42 44.03 7.21
C ALA A 246 -13.53 43.20 8.11
N VAL A 247 -13.40 41.93 7.81
CA VAL A 247 -12.60 40.96 8.57
C VAL A 247 -11.65 40.24 7.64
N ARG A 248 -10.38 40.18 8.05
CA ARG A 248 -9.34 39.35 7.47
C ARG A 248 -8.96 38.25 8.46
N LEU A 249 -9.02 37.02 8.02
CA LEU A 249 -8.56 35.86 8.79
C LEU A 249 -7.27 35.32 8.13
N THR A 250 -6.25 35.15 8.94
CA THR A 250 -5.00 34.53 8.50
C THR A 250 -4.80 33.27 9.34
N HIS A 251 -4.69 32.11 8.69
CA HIS A 251 -4.29 30.87 9.34
C HIS A 251 -2.76 30.86 9.39
N VAL A 252 -2.21 31.00 10.60
CA VAL A 252 -0.76 31.21 10.81
C VAL A 252 0.09 30.04 10.30
N PRO A 253 -0.27 28.76 10.55
CA PRO A 253 0.54 27.61 10.12
C PRO A 253 0.66 27.49 8.59
N THR A 254 -0.45 27.70 7.84
CA THR A 254 -0.49 27.55 6.38
C THR A 254 -0.30 28.86 5.62
N GLY A 255 -0.36 30.01 6.29
CA GLY A 255 -0.30 31.32 5.66
C GLY A 255 -1.51 31.67 4.80
N VAL A 256 -2.58 30.88 4.83
CA VAL A 256 -3.80 31.14 4.04
C VAL A 256 -4.53 32.35 4.59
N VAL A 257 -4.83 33.31 3.72
CA VAL A 257 -5.56 34.52 4.06
C VAL A 257 -6.92 34.55 3.36
N VAL A 258 -7.95 34.92 4.12
CA VAL A 258 -9.31 35.12 3.63
C VAL A 258 -9.87 36.45 4.15
N GLU A 259 -10.51 37.20 3.28
CA GLU A 259 -11.13 38.47 3.60
C GLU A 259 -12.63 38.44 3.30
N CYS A 260 -13.42 39.05 4.15
CA CYS A 260 -14.86 39.23 3.93
C CYS A 260 -15.31 40.63 4.37
N GLN A 261 -15.95 41.37 3.45
CA GLN A 261 -16.46 42.72 3.67
C GLN A 261 -17.89 42.93 3.14
N ASP A 262 -18.58 41.84 2.77
CA ASP A 262 -19.84 41.89 2.03
C ASP A 262 -21.03 42.35 2.88
N LEU A 263 -20.95 42.18 4.21
CA LEU A 263 -22.05 42.45 5.12
C LEU A 263 -21.74 43.64 6.05
N PRO A 264 -22.76 44.37 6.51
CA PRO A 264 -22.55 45.51 7.41
C PRO A 264 -22.16 45.10 8.83
N SER A 265 -22.22 43.82 9.18
CA SER A 265 -21.94 43.27 10.51
C SER A 265 -20.60 42.55 10.52
N GLN A 266 -19.68 42.98 11.38
CA GLN A 266 -18.37 42.35 11.63
C GLN A 266 -18.50 40.87 12.01
N HIS A 267 -19.47 40.54 12.90
CA HIS A 267 -19.68 39.15 13.33
C HIS A 267 -20.15 38.23 12.19
N LYS A 268 -21.01 38.75 11.29
CA LYS A 268 -21.45 38.00 10.11
C LYS A 268 -20.32 37.83 9.09
N ASN A 269 -19.49 38.87 8.89
CA ASN A 269 -18.31 38.79 8.04
C ASN A 269 -17.27 37.80 8.61
N LYS A 270 -17.06 37.80 9.93
CA LYS A 270 -16.18 36.82 10.59
C LYS A 270 -16.66 35.38 10.39
N ALA A 271 -17.97 35.14 10.58
CA ALA A 271 -18.55 33.80 10.38
C ALA A 271 -18.41 33.34 8.91
N LYS A 272 -18.67 34.26 7.94
CA LYS A 272 -18.50 33.96 6.52
C LYS A 272 -17.03 33.75 6.15
N ALA A 273 -16.12 34.56 6.66
CA ALA A 273 -14.68 34.42 6.45
C ALA A 273 -14.16 33.08 7.03
N MET A 274 -14.68 32.64 8.19
CA MET A 274 -14.36 31.34 8.79
C MET A 274 -14.80 30.18 7.89
N ALA A 275 -16.04 30.21 7.38
CA ALA A 275 -16.53 29.19 6.46
C ALA A 275 -15.71 29.14 5.15
N LEU A 276 -15.32 30.31 4.62
CA LEU A 276 -14.46 30.39 3.44
C LEU A 276 -13.02 29.87 3.71
N LEU A 277 -12.50 30.15 4.91
CA LEU A 277 -11.19 29.66 5.31
C LEU A 277 -11.18 28.12 5.42
N LEU A 278 -12.19 27.55 6.09
CA LEU A 278 -12.36 26.08 6.17
C LEU A 278 -12.44 25.44 4.78
N ALA A 279 -13.27 26.02 3.90
CA ALA A 279 -13.40 25.51 2.54
C ALA A 279 -12.07 25.57 1.76
N LYS A 280 -11.29 26.66 1.94
CA LYS A 280 -10.00 26.86 1.27
C LYS A 280 -8.92 25.93 1.82
N LEU A 281 -8.89 25.70 3.14
CA LEU A 281 -7.95 24.75 3.74
C LEU A 281 -8.27 23.32 3.29
N LYS A 282 -9.54 22.91 3.31
CA LYS A 282 -9.97 21.60 2.80
C LYS A 282 -9.62 21.42 1.31
N GLN A 283 -9.80 22.47 0.49
CA GLN A 283 -9.41 22.41 -0.92
C GLN A 283 -7.90 22.26 -1.10
N ASN A 284 -7.09 22.99 -0.34
CA ASN A 284 -5.62 22.86 -0.42
C ASN A 284 -5.17 21.43 -0.05
N GLU A 285 -5.76 20.84 0.98
CA GLU A 285 -5.45 19.48 1.41
C GLU A 285 -5.84 18.43 0.35
N ILE A 286 -7.00 18.61 -0.29
CA ILE A 286 -7.43 17.79 -1.44
C ILE A 286 -6.45 17.96 -2.61
N ASP A 287 -6.03 19.20 -2.92
CA ASP A 287 -5.10 19.48 -4.02
C ASP A 287 -3.71 18.88 -3.76
N GLU A 288 -3.21 18.94 -2.53
CA GLU A 288 -1.95 18.31 -2.12
C GLU A 288 -2.05 16.79 -2.24
N GLN A 289 -3.13 16.18 -1.74
CA GLN A 289 -3.36 14.75 -1.86
C GLN A 289 -3.44 14.30 -3.33
N GLN A 290 -4.18 15.02 -4.16
CA GLN A 290 -4.27 14.73 -5.60
C GLN A 290 -2.92 14.87 -6.31
N SER A 291 -2.12 15.86 -5.93
CA SER A 291 -0.78 16.05 -6.46
C SER A 291 0.17 14.91 -6.08
N SER A 292 0.10 14.44 -4.83
CA SER A 292 0.85 13.27 -4.36
C SER A 292 0.48 12.01 -5.15
N ILE A 293 -0.82 11.70 -5.24
CA ILE A 293 -1.33 10.55 -6.01
C ILE A 293 -0.92 10.65 -7.49
N ALA A 294 -0.99 11.84 -8.09
CA ALA A 294 -0.59 12.04 -9.48
C ALA A 294 0.92 11.80 -9.68
N SER A 295 1.74 12.21 -8.71
CA SER A 295 3.19 12.00 -8.72
C SER A 295 3.53 10.53 -8.57
N GLU A 296 2.92 9.82 -7.63
CA GLU A 296 3.07 8.38 -7.44
C GLU A 296 2.65 7.61 -8.69
N ARG A 297 1.48 7.92 -9.26
CA ARG A 297 1.02 7.33 -10.52
C ARG A 297 2.02 7.52 -11.65
N LYS A 298 2.62 8.70 -11.76
CA LYS A 298 3.63 9.00 -12.79
C LYS A 298 4.88 8.15 -12.62
N ILE A 299 5.32 7.92 -11.38
CA ILE A 299 6.47 7.06 -11.07
C ILE A 299 6.14 5.60 -11.42
N LEU A 300 4.96 5.10 -11.04
CA LEU A 300 4.53 3.72 -11.25
C LEU A 300 4.36 3.37 -12.74
N VAL A 301 3.84 4.30 -13.53
CA VAL A 301 3.50 4.06 -14.95
C VAL A 301 4.66 4.42 -15.89
N GLY A 302 5.59 5.28 -15.46
CA GLY A 302 6.67 5.77 -16.30
C GLY A 302 6.16 6.53 -17.53
N THR A 303 6.83 6.36 -18.68
CA THR A 303 6.43 6.99 -19.96
C THR A 303 5.42 6.16 -20.76
N GLY A 304 5.17 4.90 -20.38
CA GLY A 304 4.35 3.96 -21.14
C GLY A 304 5.04 3.39 -22.39
N ASP A 305 6.34 3.64 -22.56
CA ASP A 305 7.11 3.14 -23.70
C ASP A 305 7.24 1.60 -23.65
N ARG A 306 7.35 0.99 -24.83
CA ARG A 306 7.56 -0.46 -24.98
C ARG A 306 8.84 -0.97 -24.34
N SER A 307 9.84 -0.12 -24.14
CA SER A 307 11.11 -0.42 -23.48
C SER A 307 10.96 -0.63 -21.97
N GLU A 308 10.02 0.08 -21.32
CA GLU A 308 9.79 0.07 -19.87
C GLU A 308 8.90 -1.08 -19.39
N LYS A 309 8.70 -2.10 -20.26
CA LYS A 309 7.84 -3.23 -19.95
C LYS A 309 8.25 -3.97 -18.67
N ILE A 310 7.30 -4.18 -17.78
CA ILE A 310 7.48 -5.08 -16.63
C ILE A 310 7.14 -6.52 -16.99
N ARG A 311 6.12 -6.71 -17.87
CA ARG A 311 5.65 -8.05 -18.25
C ARG A 311 5.32 -8.13 -19.75
N THR A 312 5.57 -9.30 -20.35
CA THR A 312 5.25 -9.58 -21.75
C THR A 312 4.33 -10.78 -21.85
N TYR A 313 3.24 -10.60 -22.57
CA TYR A 313 2.22 -11.60 -22.92
C TYR A 313 2.44 -12.00 -24.39
N ASN A 314 2.97 -13.19 -24.63
CA ASN A 314 3.28 -13.69 -25.97
C ASN A 314 2.28 -14.78 -26.35
N PHE A 315 1.22 -14.40 -27.08
CA PHE A 315 0.15 -15.31 -27.47
C PHE A 315 0.60 -16.42 -28.44
N PRO A 316 1.40 -16.14 -29.50
CA PRO A 316 1.88 -17.18 -30.37
C PRO A 316 2.68 -18.29 -29.67
N GLN A 317 3.34 -17.99 -28.57
CA GLN A 317 4.12 -18.95 -27.78
C GLN A 317 3.38 -19.44 -26.53
N GLY A 318 2.15 -18.98 -26.25
CA GLY A 318 1.42 -19.30 -25.02
C GLY A 318 2.18 -18.95 -23.74
N ARG A 319 3.04 -17.92 -23.80
CA ARG A 319 4.05 -17.61 -22.77
C ARG A 319 3.83 -16.24 -22.17
N ILE A 320 3.93 -16.19 -20.83
CA ILE A 320 4.03 -14.95 -20.07
C ILE A 320 5.43 -14.84 -19.46
N THR A 321 6.03 -13.65 -19.49
CA THR A 321 7.36 -13.40 -18.91
C THR A 321 7.32 -12.12 -18.08
N ASP A 322 7.60 -12.23 -16.79
CA ASP A 322 7.89 -11.08 -15.94
C ASP A 322 9.38 -10.77 -15.98
N HIS A 323 9.73 -9.57 -16.43
CA HIS A 323 11.11 -9.18 -16.69
C HIS A 323 11.88 -8.78 -15.43
N ARG A 324 11.17 -8.43 -14.36
CA ARG A 324 11.77 -8.00 -13.08
C ARG A 324 12.47 -9.18 -12.38
N ILE A 325 11.77 -10.30 -12.31
CA ILE A 325 12.25 -11.54 -11.64
C ILE A 325 12.65 -12.62 -12.64
N LYS A 326 12.65 -12.31 -13.95
CA LYS A 326 12.95 -13.24 -15.05
C LYS A 326 12.11 -14.52 -15.04
N LEU A 327 10.91 -14.46 -14.45
CA LEU A 327 9.97 -15.57 -14.39
C LEU A 327 9.30 -15.75 -15.75
N THR A 328 9.35 -16.98 -16.26
CA THR A 328 8.67 -17.35 -17.51
C THR A 328 7.77 -18.54 -17.27
N GLN A 329 6.51 -18.43 -17.66
CA GLN A 329 5.49 -19.49 -17.55
C GLN A 329 4.83 -19.70 -18.92
N HIS A 330 4.45 -20.97 -19.21
CA HIS A 330 3.82 -21.38 -20.48
C HIS A 330 2.32 -21.70 -20.29
N ASN A 331 1.63 -20.91 -19.47
CA ASN A 331 0.22 -21.06 -19.12
C ASN A 331 -0.58 -19.77 -19.35
N LEU A 332 -0.26 -19.06 -20.45
CA LEU A 332 -0.83 -17.74 -20.73
C LEU A 332 -2.38 -17.73 -20.66
N ASP A 333 -3.05 -18.73 -21.21
CA ASP A 333 -4.51 -18.80 -21.23
C ASP A 333 -5.10 -18.88 -19.82
N GLN A 334 -4.45 -19.63 -18.93
CA GLN A 334 -4.87 -19.73 -17.52
C GLN A 334 -4.67 -18.39 -16.78
N VAL A 335 -3.55 -17.74 -17.04
CA VAL A 335 -3.28 -16.40 -16.47
C VAL A 335 -4.31 -15.38 -16.97
N MET A 336 -4.65 -15.40 -18.26
CA MET A 336 -5.69 -14.51 -18.82
C MET A 336 -7.10 -14.84 -18.29
N ASP A 337 -7.32 -16.03 -17.76
CA ASP A 337 -8.52 -16.42 -16.99
C ASP A 337 -8.41 -16.18 -15.48
N GLY A 338 -7.40 -15.40 -15.05
CA GLY A 338 -7.26 -14.93 -13.66
C GLY A 338 -6.40 -15.80 -12.76
N ASP A 339 -5.73 -16.84 -13.28
CA ASP A 339 -4.83 -17.69 -12.49
C ASP A 339 -3.40 -17.10 -12.44
N MET A 340 -3.25 -15.99 -11.70
CA MET A 340 -1.96 -15.30 -11.61
C MET A 340 -1.40 -15.18 -10.19
N ILE A 341 -2.01 -15.88 -9.24
CA ILE A 341 -1.58 -15.87 -7.82
C ILE A 341 -0.12 -16.28 -7.66
N SER A 342 0.32 -17.30 -8.41
CA SER A 342 1.72 -17.78 -8.37
C SER A 342 2.72 -16.70 -8.79
N ILE A 343 2.35 -15.85 -9.76
CA ILE A 343 3.17 -14.72 -10.20
C ILE A 343 3.22 -13.64 -9.10
N CYS A 344 2.07 -13.30 -8.53
CA CYS A 344 1.98 -12.32 -7.44
C CYS A 344 2.80 -12.77 -6.21
N GLN A 345 2.70 -14.05 -5.83
CA GLN A 345 3.48 -14.61 -4.72
C GLN A 345 4.99 -14.59 -5.00
N ALA A 346 5.41 -14.94 -6.21
CA ALA A 346 6.82 -14.89 -6.60
C ALA A 346 7.37 -13.45 -6.50
N LEU A 347 6.61 -12.45 -6.97
CA LEU A 347 6.98 -11.04 -6.87
C LEU A 347 7.05 -10.56 -5.42
N LEU A 348 6.10 -10.97 -4.59
CA LEU A 348 6.09 -10.66 -3.16
C LEU A 348 7.32 -11.24 -2.46
N THR A 349 7.64 -12.52 -2.74
CA THR A 349 8.82 -13.18 -2.15
C THR A 349 10.13 -12.50 -2.58
N GLU A 350 10.26 -12.16 -3.86
CA GLU A 350 11.46 -11.45 -4.36
C GLU A 350 11.62 -10.08 -3.71
N ASN A 351 10.51 -9.32 -3.57
CA ASN A 351 10.54 -8.04 -2.87
C ASN A 351 10.96 -8.19 -1.41
N GLN A 352 10.44 -9.22 -0.71
CA GLN A 352 10.82 -9.51 0.67
C GLN A 352 12.31 -9.88 0.77
N LEU A 353 12.84 -10.67 -0.15
CA LEU A 353 14.27 -11.01 -0.20
C LEU A 353 15.14 -9.77 -0.45
N ALA A 354 14.72 -8.87 -1.35
CA ALA A 354 15.42 -7.63 -1.60
C ALA A 354 15.42 -6.70 -0.36
N GLN A 355 14.31 -6.64 0.37
CA GLN A 355 14.23 -5.88 1.62
C GLN A 355 15.12 -6.47 2.71
N LEU A 356 15.22 -7.81 2.80
CA LEU A 356 16.12 -8.48 3.73
C LEU A 356 17.58 -8.16 3.42
N SER A 357 18.01 -8.24 2.15
CA SER A 357 19.39 -7.91 1.77
C SER A 357 19.74 -6.45 2.08
N ASN A 358 18.80 -5.52 1.88
CA ASN A 358 19.00 -4.11 2.24
C ASN A 358 19.10 -3.88 3.76
N LEU A 359 18.42 -4.70 4.58
CA LEU A 359 18.57 -4.65 6.04
C LEU A 359 19.94 -5.17 6.49
N GLU A 360 20.45 -6.23 5.85
CA GLU A 360 21.77 -6.81 6.12
C GLU A 360 22.92 -5.86 5.72
N ASP A 361 22.75 -5.10 4.61
CA ASP A 361 23.75 -4.14 4.13
C ASP A 361 23.79 -2.84 4.97
N ASN A 362 22.75 -2.50 5.69
CA ASN A 362 22.65 -1.29 6.54
C ASN A 362 22.93 -1.54 8.02
N THR A 363 23.29 -2.75 8.39
CA THR A 363 23.64 -3.17 9.79
C THR A 363 25.11 -3.42 9.92
#